data_cff3ed60268768f9085683d9adae4623
#
_entry.id   cff3ed60268768f9085683d9adae4623
#
_cell.length_a   1.000
_cell.length_b   1.000
_cell.length_c   1.000
_cell.angle_alpha   90.00
_cell.angle_beta   90.00
_cell.angle_gamma   90.00
#
_symmetry.space_group_name_H-M   'P 1'
#
loop_
_entity.id
_entity.type
_entity.pdbx_description
1 polymer ?
#
loop_
_entity_poly.entity_id
_entity_poly.type
_entity_poly.pdbx_seq_one_letter_code
_entity_poly.pdbx_strand_id
1 'polypeptide(L)'
;MMVPQMLGQLLDTITQTERNIQRLYDPFLGSGTVLGEAMGRGLNFTGQDINPLAILVSRAKVGPYDHGYLSGSTERIKNLIAEDSCDDVEVGMTYLNKWFFPHVAIALSKIRRAIQSEDALWVRRFLWVALAETARRCSNSRTSTYKLHIRDDNDLALRYKNIDTIDIFQRVLDENSKAFQEQRQLLLEGNHLNADYSYKGQIQVTHTDSSLAYKGPINDFLVTSPPYGDNKTTVPYGQAAFLPLQWVDLSDIDEGLDSSWLNSTGAIDNKSLGGSMQDINRRSERLREISPAFADVIGELEQLDNGSFASKVVSFCADFYQCIQPTIKALRPSSPMVWVVGNRCVGGKIIPLDKILADYLRCHNAHEIVTLHREIFNKRMPTKNNNSEMMNRETIMVWRTSA
;
A
#
# COMPACT_ATOMS: atom_id res chain seq x y z
N MET A 1 -7.78 -2.66 -3.61
CA MET A 1 -7.86 -1.35 -2.89
C MET A 1 -9.30 -1.14 -2.51
N MET A 2 -9.58 -0.94 -1.23
CA MET A 2 -10.93 -0.64 -0.75
C MET A 2 -11.47 0.63 -1.40
N VAL A 3 -12.76 0.64 -1.74
CA VAL A 3 -13.41 1.83 -2.29
C VAL A 3 -13.82 2.73 -1.13
N PRO A 4 -13.39 4.01 -1.09
CA PRO A 4 -13.65 4.90 0.05
C PRO A 4 -15.12 5.00 0.45
N GLN A 5 -16.03 5.17 -0.51
CA GLN A 5 -17.48 5.28 -0.23
C GLN A 5 -18.07 4.06 0.49
N MET A 6 -17.68 2.86 0.08
CA MET A 6 -18.11 1.62 0.74
C MET A 6 -17.51 1.54 2.15
N LEU A 7 -16.24 1.86 2.28
CA LEU A 7 -15.55 1.87 3.56
C LEU A 7 -16.20 2.86 4.52
N GLY A 8 -16.50 4.08 4.05
CA GLY A 8 -17.20 5.10 4.82
C GLY A 8 -18.52 4.60 5.39
N GLN A 9 -19.38 3.98 4.55
CA GLN A 9 -20.65 3.41 4.99
C GLN A 9 -20.50 2.30 6.04
N LEU A 10 -19.50 1.41 5.87
CA LEU A 10 -19.20 0.36 6.85
C LEU A 10 -18.75 0.95 8.19
N LEU A 11 -17.87 1.93 8.15
CA LEU A 11 -17.40 2.62 9.35
C LEU A 11 -18.56 3.31 10.08
N ASP A 12 -19.40 4.06 9.36
CA ASP A 12 -20.56 4.74 9.94
C ASP A 12 -21.52 3.76 10.59
N THR A 13 -21.84 2.64 9.91
CA THR A 13 -22.73 1.61 10.44
C THR A 13 -22.16 1.00 11.72
N ILE A 14 -20.88 0.63 11.73
CA ILE A 14 -20.28 -0.05 12.88
C ILE A 14 -20.08 0.94 14.04
N THR A 15 -19.63 2.15 13.79
CA THR A 15 -19.47 3.15 14.87
C THR A 15 -20.79 3.61 15.48
N GLN A 16 -21.92 3.54 14.75
CA GLN A 16 -23.25 3.79 15.30
C GLN A 16 -23.77 2.64 16.19
N THR A 17 -23.41 1.41 15.85
CA THR A 17 -23.86 0.22 16.60
C THR A 17 -22.95 -0.12 17.79
N GLU A 18 -21.65 0.13 17.64
CA GLU A 18 -20.63 -0.14 18.65
C GLU A 18 -20.27 1.12 19.43
N ARG A 19 -20.73 1.21 20.66
CA ARG A 19 -20.35 2.32 21.56
C ARG A 19 -18.88 2.17 21.97
N ASN A 20 -18.11 3.25 21.92
CA ASN A 20 -16.71 3.34 22.36
C ASN A 20 -15.62 2.91 21.34
N ILE A 21 -15.89 2.99 20.05
CA ILE A 21 -14.83 2.91 19.05
C ILE A 21 -14.11 4.27 19.01
N GLN A 22 -12.85 4.28 19.42
CA GLN A 22 -11.99 5.46 19.42
C GLN A 22 -10.76 5.30 18.53
N ARG A 23 -10.31 4.05 18.29
CA ARG A 23 -9.08 3.78 17.53
C ARG A 23 -9.30 2.65 16.52
N LEU A 24 -9.04 2.97 15.25
CA LEU A 24 -9.00 2.00 14.15
C LEU A 24 -7.60 1.43 13.96
N TYR A 25 -7.55 0.20 13.46
CA TYR A 25 -6.33 -0.50 13.11
C TYR A 25 -6.36 -1.06 11.70
N ASP A 26 -5.27 -0.86 10.94
CA ASP A 26 -5.05 -1.46 9.62
C ASP A 26 -3.63 -2.04 9.52
N PRO A 27 -3.45 -3.37 9.64
CA PRO A 27 -2.15 -4.04 9.51
C PRO A 27 -1.62 -4.16 8.08
N PHE A 28 -2.41 -3.77 7.07
CA PHE A 28 -2.03 -3.76 5.66
C PHE A 28 -2.41 -2.41 5.03
N LEU A 29 -1.83 -1.36 5.60
CA LEU A 29 -2.23 0.04 5.44
C LEU A 29 -2.29 0.53 3.97
N GLY A 30 -1.38 0.03 3.13
CA GLY A 30 -1.28 0.47 1.74
C GLY A 30 -1.15 1.99 1.62
N SER A 31 -1.95 2.57 0.74
CA SER A 31 -1.97 4.02 0.54
C SER A 31 -2.73 4.82 1.61
N GLY A 32 -3.19 4.19 2.71
CA GLY A 32 -3.86 4.88 3.81
C GLY A 32 -5.30 5.29 3.52
N THR A 33 -6.09 4.46 2.84
CA THR A 33 -7.52 4.72 2.63
C THR A 33 -8.27 4.69 3.97
N VAL A 34 -8.01 3.67 4.81
CA VAL A 34 -8.62 3.56 6.15
C VAL A 34 -8.19 4.71 7.05
N LEU A 35 -6.91 5.13 6.97
CA LEU A 35 -6.40 6.30 7.69
C LEU A 35 -7.20 7.57 7.36
N GLY A 36 -7.40 7.86 6.06
CA GLY A 36 -8.16 9.05 5.64
C GLY A 36 -9.60 9.04 6.15
N GLU A 37 -10.27 7.89 6.08
CA GLU A 37 -11.63 7.71 6.60
C GLU A 37 -11.71 7.82 8.14
N ALA A 38 -10.70 7.31 8.86
CA ALA A 38 -10.59 7.45 10.32
C ALA A 38 -10.42 8.93 10.72
N MET A 39 -9.52 9.64 10.05
CA MET A 39 -9.28 11.07 10.30
C MET A 39 -10.53 11.90 10.03
N GLY A 40 -11.25 11.65 8.93
CA GLY A 40 -12.50 12.34 8.62
C GLY A 40 -13.60 12.16 9.67
N ARG A 41 -13.48 11.15 10.56
CA ARG A 41 -14.40 10.87 11.67
C ARG A 41 -13.85 11.26 13.04
N GLY A 42 -12.68 11.88 13.11
CA GLY A 42 -12.05 12.27 14.37
C GLY A 42 -11.50 11.10 15.19
N LEU A 43 -11.29 9.94 14.57
CA LEU A 43 -10.84 8.73 15.27
C LEU A 43 -9.31 8.67 15.34
N ASN A 44 -8.78 8.09 16.41
CA ASN A 44 -7.38 7.68 16.45
C ASN A 44 -7.14 6.54 15.44
N PHE A 45 -5.91 6.42 14.99
CA PHE A 45 -5.57 5.40 14.01
C PHE A 45 -4.21 4.78 14.28
N THR A 46 -4.12 3.48 14.05
CA THR A 46 -2.85 2.75 13.99
C THR A 46 -2.79 1.97 12.69
N GLY A 47 -1.71 2.11 11.96
CA GLY A 47 -1.52 1.37 10.70
C GLY A 47 -0.07 0.97 10.50
N GLN A 48 0.14 -0.11 9.78
CA GLN A 48 1.46 -0.60 9.44
C GLN A 48 1.49 -1.19 8.04
N ASP A 49 2.66 -1.12 7.41
CA ASP A 49 2.92 -1.74 6.11
C ASP A 49 4.40 -2.07 5.98
N ILE A 50 4.71 -3.09 5.19
CA ILE A 50 6.08 -3.48 4.87
C ILE A 50 6.65 -2.68 3.70
N ASN A 51 5.80 -2.06 2.87
CA ASN A 51 6.21 -1.30 1.70
C ASN A 51 6.56 0.16 2.09
N PRO A 52 7.82 0.60 1.95
CA PRO A 52 8.22 1.96 2.30
C PRO A 52 7.43 3.04 1.56
N LEU A 53 7.03 2.82 0.31
CA LEU A 53 6.23 3.79 -0.44
C LEU A 53 4.82 3.96 0.15
N ALA A 54 4.22 2.88 0.65
CA ALA A 54 2.94 2.93 1.35
C ALA A 54 3.04 3.77 2.65
N ILE A 55 4.13 3.60 3.39
CA ILE A 55 4.41 4.39 4.60
C ILE A 55 4.61 5.86 4.26
N LEU A 56 5.39 6.18 3.22
CA LEU A 56 5.57 7.56 2.76
C LEU A 56 4.24 8.24 2.45
N VAL A 57 3.42 7.61 1.60
CA VAL A 57 2.12 8.14 1.20
C VAL A 57 1.19 8.33 2.39
N SER A 58 1.18 7.38 3.32
CA SER A 58 0.33 7.44 4.50
C SER A 58 0.81 8.51 5.50
N ARG A 59 2.13 8.63 5.74
CA ARG A 59 2.68 9.68 6.61
C ARG A 59 2.49 11.09 6.04
N ALA A 60 2.54 11.25 4.71
CA ALA A 60 2.25 12.53 4.06
C ALA A 60 0.78 12.97 4.26
N LYS A 61 -0.14 12.04 4.49
CA LYS A 61 -1.55 12.34 4.77
C LYS A 61 -1.85 12.73 6.22
N VAL A 62 -0.91 12.56 7.14
CA VAL A 62 -1.16 12.88 8.55
C VAL A 62 -1.16 14.38 8.81
N GLY A 63 -0.54 15.19 7.98
CA GLY A 63 -0.41 16.63 8.15
C GLY A 63 0.88 17.05 8.87
N PRO A 64 0.93 18.22 9.49
CA PRO A 64 -0.14 19.20 9.70
C PRO A 64 -0.74 19.75 8.42
N TYR A 65 -1.94 20.31 8.54
CA TYR A 65 -2.71 20.83 7.39
C TYR A 65 -2.57 22.35 7.24
N ASP A 66 -1.37 22.87 7.47
CA ASP A 66 -1.04 24.28 7.26
C ASP A 66 -0.87 24.58 5.76
N HIS A 67 -1.96 25.04 5.14
CA HIS A 67 -1.97 25.38 3.73
C HIS A 67 -1.04 26.56 3.39
N GLY A 68 -0.94 27.55 4.28
CA GLY A 68 -0.08 28.73 4.04
C GLY A 68 1.39 28.34 3.97
N TYR A 69 1.85 27.54 4.93
CA TYR A 69 3.21 27.03 4.96
C TYR A 69 3.50 26.14 3.74
N LEU A 70 2.59 25.19 3.41
CA LEU A 70 2.77 24.29 2.27
C LEU A 70 2.86 25.07 0.96
N SER A 71 1.98 26.07 0.74
CA SER A 71 1.99 26.89 -0.48
C SER A 71 3.27 27.68 -0.62
N GLY A 72 3.74 28.34 0.46
CA GLY A 72 5.02 29.07 0.46
C GLY A 72 6.23 28.17 0.18
N SER A 73 6.28 27.00 0.81
CA SER A 73 7.33 26.01 0.54
C SER A 73 7.29 25.49 -0.89
N THR A 74 6.10 25.20 -1.41
CA THR A 74 5.93 24.74 -2.80
C THR A 74 6.46 25.75 -3.81
N GLU A 75 6.15 27.03 -3.62
CA GLU A 75 6.63 28.10 -4.50
C GLU A 75 8.17 28.26 -4.43
N ARG A 76 8.73 28.21 -3.21
CA ARG A 76 10.18 28.23 -3.03
C ARG A 76 10.86 27.04 -3.74
N ILE A 77 10.30 25.83 -3.64
CA ILE A 77 10.84 24.65 -4.32
C ILE A 77 10.79 24.80 -5.84
N LYS A 78 9.71 25.33 -6.42
CA LYS A 78 9.60 25.61 -7.85
C LYS A 78 10.71 26.57 -8.31
N ASN A 79 10.98 27.63 -7.55
CA ASN A 79 12.04 28.59 -7.86
C ASN A 79 13.43 27.94 -7.79
N LEU A 80 13.72 27.16 -6.74
CA LEU A 80 14.98 26.44 -6.62
C LEU A 80 15.24 25.47 -7.78
N ILE A 81 14.21 24.76 -8.23
CA ILE A 81 14.30 23.88 -9.41
C ILE A 81 14.62 24.67 -10.66
N ALA A 82 13.99 25.84 -10.86
CA ALA A 82 14.21 26.67 -12.03
C ALA A 82 15.62 27.32 -12.07
N GLU A 83 16.18 27.65 -10.92
CA GLU A 83 17.50 28.22 -10.74
C GLU A 83 18.63 27.19 -10.76
N ASP A 84 18.34 25.89 -10.57
CA ASP A 84 19.35 24.84 -10.51
C ASP A 84 19.95 24.54 -11.88
N SER A 85 21.20 24.93 -12.06
CA SER A 85 22.00 24.68 -13.27
C SER A 85 22.88 23.41 -13.21
N CYS A 86 22.80 22.64 -12.10
CA CYS A 86 23.62 21.43 -11.93
C CYS A 86 22.99 20.24 -12.70
N ASP A 87 23.80 19.63 -13.56
CA ASP A 87 23.40 18.48 -14.36
C ASP A 87 23.86 17.12 -13.76
N ASP A 88 24.37 17.13 -12.53
CA ASP A 88 24.77 15.91 -11.82
C ASP A 88 23.55 15.09 -11.44
N VAL A 89 23.69 13.77 -11.56
CA VAL A 89 22.64 12.81 -11.17
C VAL A 89 22.89 12.31 -9.76
N GLU A 90 21.92 12.54 -8.86
CA GLU A 90 22.02 12.30 -7.42
C GLU A 90 21.86 10.82 -6.99
N VAL A 91 21.45 9.93 -7.89
CA VAL A 91 21.12 8.55 -7.54
C VAL A 91 22.04 7.54 -8.20
N GLY A 92 22.58 6.61 -7.38
CA GLY A 92 23.47 5.53 -7.84
C GLY A 92 22.72 4.25 -8.24
N MET A 93 21.60 4.38 -8.93
CA MET A 93 20.76 3.23 -9.30
C MET A 93 21.41 2.37 -10.40
N THR A 94 21.48 1.05 -10.17
CA THR A 94 21.90 0.11 -11.20
C THR A 94 20.93 0.14 -12.40
N TYR A 95 21.49 0.19 -13.62
CA TYR A 95 20.71 0.30 -14.86
C TYR A 95 19.87 1.59 -14.97
N LEU A 96 20.32 2.71 -14.42
CA LEU A 96 19.61 3.99 -14.48
C LEU A 96 19.17 4.32 -15.92
N ASN A 97 20.09 4.23 -16.90
CA ASN A 97 19.83 4.55 -18.31
C ASN A 97 18.81 3.61 -18.98
N LYS A 98 18.54 2.45 -18.43
CA LYS A 98 17.46 1.59 -18.87
C LYS A 98 16.09 2.18 -18.50
N TRP A 99 16.00 2.75 -17.30
CA TRP A 99 14.72 3.17 -16.71
C TRP A 99 14.42 4.65 -16.90
N PHE A 100 15.43 5.48 -17.09
CA PHE A 100 15.27 6.93 -17.25
C PHE A 100 16.19 7.44 -18.35
N PHE A 101 15.71 8.38 -19.17
CA PHE A 101 16.55 9.11 -20.08
C PHE A 101 17.48 10.05 -19.31
N PRO A 102 18.68 10.41 -19.84
CA PRO A 102 19.61 11.27 -19.12
C PRO A 102 19.01 12.62 -18.69
N HIS A 103 18.27 13.30 -19.57
CA HIS A 103 17.63 14.58 -19.25
C HIS A 103 16.51 14.42 -18.18
N VAL A 104 15.83 13.28 -18.15
CA VAL A 104 14.85 12.95 -17.09
C VAL A 104 15.56 12.74 -15.75
N ALA A 105 16.67 12.00 -15.73
CA ALA A 105 17.44 11.76 -14.52
C ALA A 105 18.02 13.06 -13.94
N ILE A 106 18.52 13.96 -14.79
CA ILE A 106 18.98 15.30 -14.39
C ILE A 106 17.82 16.10 -13.77
N ALA A 107 16.66 16.16 -14.43
CA ALA A 107 15.52 16.91 -13.93
C ALA A 107 14.99 16.35 -12.59
N LEU A 108 14.92 15.02 -12.43
CA LEU A 108 14.56 14.39 -11.16
C LEU A 108 15.59 14.70 -10.05
N SER A 109 16.87 14.81 -10.38
CA SER A 109 17.93 15.21 -9.44
C SER A 109 17.77 16.66 -8.98
N LYS A 110 17.45 17.59 -9.88
CA LYS A 110 17.14 18.98 -9.53
C LYS A 110 15.97 19.08 -8.56
N ILE A 111 14.89 18.34 -8.85
CA ILE A 111 13.73 18.27 -7.94
C ILE A 111 14.14 17.70 -6.58
N ARG A 112 14.93 16.62 -6.57
CA ARG A 112 15.40 15.97 -5.34
C ARG A 112 16.22 16.92 -4.46
N ARG A 113 17.20 17.61 -5.02
CA ARG A 113 18.01 18.63 -4.31
C ARG A 113 17.15 19.74 -3.70
N ALA A 114 16.21 20.26 -4.49
CA ALA A 114 15.28 21.27 -3.99
C ALA A 114 14.46 20.76 -2.79
N ILE A 115 13.92 19.52 -2.84
CA ILE A 115 13.15 18.92 -1.74
C ILE A 115 14.03 18.76 -0.49
N GLN A 116 15.28 18.33 -0.65
CA GLN A 116 16.21 18.14 0.47
C GLN A 116 16.55 19.45 1.21
N SER A 117 16.41 20.60 0.54
CA SER A 117 16.61 21.92 1.16
C SER A 117 15.42 22.40 2.03
N GLU A 118 14.31 21.69 2.03
CA GLU A 118 13.16 22.00 2.89
C GLU A 118 13.38 21.50 4.31
N ASP A 119 13.19 22.35 5.32
CA ASP A 119 13.44 22.01 6.72
C ASP A 119 12.32 21.15 7.33
N ALA A 120 11.07 21.42 6.95
CA ALA A 120 9.92 20.75 7.54
C ALA A 120 9.73 19.34 6.97
N LEU A 121 9.97 18.30 7.78
CA LEU A 121 9.87 16.90 7.37
C LEU A 121 8.50 16.53 6.76
N TRP A 122 7.40 17.07 7.28
CA TRP A 122 6.07 16.80 6.76
C TRP A 122 5.87 17.36 5.34
N VAL A 123 6.50 18.52 5.04
CA VAL A 123 6.51 19.09 3.68
C VAL A 123 7.41 18.25 2.77
N ARG A 124 8.62 17.87 3.23
CA ARG A 124 9.46 16.96 2.44
C ARG A 124 8.71 15.67 2.08
N ARG A 125 7.99 15.04 3.03
CA ARG A 125 7.18 13.84 2.75
C ARG A 125 6.09 14.10 1.71
N PHE A 126 5.42 15.23 1.77
CA PHE A 126 4.43 15.63 0.76
C PHE A 126 5.07 15.78 -0.63
N LEU A 127 6.22 16.45 -0.70
CA LEU A 127 6.97 16.64 -1.94
C LEU A 127 7.58 15.33 -2.47
N TRP A 128 8.06 14.45 -1.58
CA TRP A 128 8.54 13.11 -1.95
C TRP A 128 7.45 12.26 -2.59
N VAL A 129 6.22 12.34 -2.14
CA VAL A 129 5.08 11.67 -2.80
C VAL A 129 4.90 12.20 -4.22
N ALA A 130 5.01 13.52 -4.43
CA ALA A 130 4.94 14.11 -5.76
C ALA A 130 6.11 13.67 -6.65
N LEU A 131 7.33 13.66 -6.13
CA LEU A 131 8.51 13.18 -6.87
C LEU A 131 8.41 11.68 -7.20
N ALA A 132 7.97 10.84 -6.29
CA ALA A 132 7.78 9.41 -6.49
C ALA A 132 6.81 9.13 -7.65
N GLU A 133 5.68 9.83 -7.69
CA GLU A 133 4.71 9.71 -8.79
C GLU A 133 5.26 10.27 -10.09
N THR A 134 6.02 11.37 -10.04
CA THR A 134 6.71 11.94 -11.21
C THR A 134 7.72 10.94 -11.78
N ALA A 135 8.56 10.34 -10.94
CA ALA A 135 9.52 9.32 -11.35
C ALA A 135 8.80 8.12 -12.02
N ARG A 136 7.67 7.67 -11.46
CA ARG A 136 6.85 6.62 -12.06
C ARG A 136 6.34 7.04 -13.45
N ARG A 137 5.77 8.25 -13.59
CA ARG A 137 5.23 8.77 -14.85
C ARG A 137 6.34 9.01 -15.89
N CYS A 138 7.53 9.44 -15.47
CA CYS A 138 8.66 9.76 -16.36
C CYS A 138 9.53 8.55 -16.71
N SER A 139 9.38 7.42 -16.02
CA SER A 139 10.18 6.22 -16.31
C SER A 139 9.90 5.63 -17.69
N ASN A 140 10.86 4.88 -18.21
CA ASN A 140 10.76 4.10 -19.44
C ASN A 140 9.90 2.83 -19.27
N SER A 141 9.36 2.60 -18.08
CA SER A 141 8.43 1.49 -17.82
C SER A 141 7.02 1.83 -18.31
N ARG A 142 6.29 0.80 -18.72
CA ARG A 142 4.85 0.93 -19.03
C ARG A 142 4.10 1.21 -17.72
N THR A 143 3.21 2.20 -17.76
CA THR A 143 2.38 2.58 -16.60
C THR A 143 1.04 1.82 -16.53
N SER A 144 0.73 1.02 -17.56
CA SER A 144 -0.49 0.21 -17.63
C SER A 144 -0.45 -1.07 -16.78
N THR A 145 0.73 -1.44 -16.25
CA THR A 145 0.92 -2.62 -15.41
C THR A 145 1.72 -2.26 -14.17
N TYR A 146 1.55 -3.04 -13.09
CA TYR A 146 2.35 -2.88 -11.86
C TYR A 146 3.75 -3.50 -12.01
N LYS A 147 3.94 -4.44 -12.95
CA LYS A 147 5.25 -5.01 -13.26
C LYS A 147 6.07 -4.04 -14.11
N LEU A 148 7.36 -3.99 -13.82
CA LEU A 148 8.30 -3.17 -14.59
C LEU A 148 8.56 -3.82 -15.97
N HIS A 149 8.04 -3.20 -17.00
CA HIS A 149 8.26 -3.58 -18.39
C HIS A 149 8.69 -2.37 -19.20
N ILE A 150 9.83 -2.48 -19.88
CA ILE A 150 10.28 -1.43 -20.78
C ILE A 150 9.26 -1.25 -21.91
N ARG A 151 9.05 0.00 -22.29
CA ARG A 151 8.26 0.39 -23.48
C ARG A 151 8.98 -0.07 -24.74
N ASP A 152 8.24 -0.20 -25.84
CA ASP A 152 8.85 -0.47 -27.14
C ASP A 152 9.63 0.75 -27.67
N ASP A 153 10.51 0.51 -28.64
CA ASP A 153 11.44 1.53 -29.15
C ASP A 153 10.73 2.74 -29.77
N ASN A 154 9.58 2.55 -30.42
CA ASN A 154 8.81 3.64 -31.01
C ASN A 154 8.21 4.55 -29.93
N ASP A 155 7.64 3.94 -28.86
CA ASP A 155 7.13 4.68 -27.70
C ASP A 155 8.28 5.42 -26.97
N LEU A 156 9.44 4.77 -26.80
CA LEU A 156 10.63 5.40 -26.21
C LEU A 156 11.12 6.58 -27.03
N ALA A 157 11.22 6.47 -28.35
CA ALA A 157 11.65 7.54 -29.23
C ALA A 157 10.70 8.76 -29.18
N LEU A 158 9.40 8.52 -29.13
CA LEU A 158 8.39 9.56 -28.99
C LEU A 158 8.49 10.25 -27.64
N ARG A 159 8.63 9.48 -26.55
CA ARG A 159 8.75 9.99 -25.19
C ARG A 159 10.03 10.81 -25.01
N TYR A 160 11.16 10.37 -25.55
CA TYR A 160 12.44 11.08 -25.44
C TYR A 160 12.32 12.54 -25.91
N LYS A 161 11.53 12.79 -26.97
CA LYS A 161 11.34 14.13 -27.52
C LYS A 161 10.33 14.99 -26.77
N ASN A 162 9.34 14.37 -26.12
CA ASN A 162 8.17 15.09 -25.63
C ASN A 162 8.01 15.07 -24.09
N ILE A 163 8.87 14.35 -23.36
CA ILE A 163 8.73 14.28 -21.91
C ILE A 163 9.35 15.52 -21.25
N ASP A 164 8.53 16.27 -20.56
CA ASP A 164 8.94 17.34 -19.65
C ASP A 164 8.72 16.91 -18.21
N THR A 165 9.80 16.58 -17.52
CA THR A 165 9.78 16.06 -16.17
C THR A 165 9.36 17.11 -15.14
N ILE A 166 9.76 18.37 -15.36
CA ILE A 166 9.44 19.46 -14.44
C ILE A 166 7.95 19.82 -14.54
N ASP A 167 7.41 19.90 -15.77
CA ASP A 167 5.98 20.13 -15.99
C ASP A 167 5.13 18.98 -15.39
N ILE A 168 5.57 17.72 -15.54
CA ILE A 168 4.90 16.58 -14.91
C ILE A 168 4.92 16.69 -13.39
N PHE A 169 6.06 17.09 -12.79
CA PHE A 169 6.16 17.29 -11.34
C PHE A 169 5.20 18.39 -10.87
N GLN A 170 5.14 19.51 -11.57
CA GLN A 170 4.25 20.63 -11.21
C GLN A 170 2.78 20.19 -11.25
N ARG A 171 2.36 19.45 -12.30
CA ARG A 171 1.00 18.91 -12.39
C ARG A 171 0.67 17.92 -11.27
N VAL A 172 1.58 17.02 -10.95
CA VAL A 172 1.40 16.08 -9.82
C VAL A 172 1.30 16.83 -8.50
N LEU A 173 2.11 17.86 -8.33
CA LEU A 173 2.09 18.69 -7.13
C LEU A 173 0.77 19.45 -6.98
N ASP A 174 0.23 19.97 -8.08
CA ASP A 174 -1.08 20.64 -8.08
C ASP A 174 -2.23 19.64 -7.80
N GLU A 175 -2.19 18.43 -8.38
CA GLU A 175 -3.12 17.34 -8.08
C GLU A 175 -3.10 16.99 -6.57
N ASN A 176 -1.90 16.84 -5.98
CA ASN A 176 -1.73 16.52 -4.58
C ASN A 176 -2.16 17.68 -3.67
N SER A 177 -1.87 18.93 -4.06
CA SER A 177 -2.26 20.14 -3.30
C SER A 177 -3.76 20.29 -3.24
N LYS A 178 -4.47 19.98 -4.33
CA LYS A 178 -5.93 19.96 -4.36
C LYS A 178 -6.48 18.90 -3.39
N ALA A 179 -5.98 17.68 -3.45
CA ALA A 179 -6.40 16.61 -2.54
C ALA A 179 -6.12 16.94 -1.06
N PHE A 180 -4.98 17.60 -0.78
CA PHE A 180 -4.65 18.10 0.55
C PHE A 180 -5.65 19.16 1.03
N GLN A 181 -6.06 20.09 0.18
CA GLN A 181 -7.06 21.11 0.52
C GLN A 181 -8.44 20.50 0.76
N GLU A 182 -8.87 19.54 -0.06
CA GLU A 182 -10.12 18.80 0.12
C GLU A 182 -10.12 18.06 1.48
N GLN A 183 -9.06 17.36 1.81
CA GLN A 183 -8.93 16.68 3.12
C GLN A 183 -8.91 17.69 4.28
N ARG A 184 -8.16 18.80 4.14
CA ARG A 184 -8.14 19.89 5.13
C ARG A 184 -9.54 20.43 5.39
N GLN A 185 -10.32 20.67 4.34
CA GLN A 185 -11.68 21.19 4.47
C GLN A 185 -12.57 20.25 5.27
N LEU A 186 -12.55 18.95 4.94
CA LEU A 186 -13.29 17.91 5.69
C LEU A 186 -12.91 17.89 7.18
N LEU A 187 -11.61 18.00 7.48
CA LEU A 187 -11.15 18.01 8.87
C LEU A 187 -11.53 19.28 9.63
N LEU A 188 -11.59 20.43 8.97
CA LEU A 188 -12.07 21.69 9.56
C LEU A 188 -13.58 21.63 9.84
N GLU A 189 -14.38 21.16 8.89
CA GLU A 189 -15.82 20.99 9.03
C GLU A 189 -16.18 20.04 10.17
N GLY A 190 -15.40 18.96 10.32
CA GLY A 190 -15.51 18.00 11.43
C GLY A 190 -14.94 18.51 12.77
N ASN A 191 -14.33 19.70 12.80
CA ASN A 191 -13.59 20.21 13.97
C ASN A 191 -12.50 19.26 14.47
N HIS A 192 -11.75 18.63 13.53
CA HIS A 192 -10.73 17.62 13.83
C HIS A 192 -9.29 18.16 13.80
N LEU A 193 -9.10 19.48 13.62
CA LEU A 193 -7.79 20.14 13.64
C LEU A 193 -7.64 21.03 14.88
N ASN A 194 -6.41 21.04 15.41
CA ASN A 194 -5.94 22.00 16.42
C ASN A 194 -5.71 23.40 15.80
N ALA A 195 -5.39 24.40 16.62
CA ALA A 195 -5.10 25.76 16.17
C ALA A 195 -3.84 25.86 15.29
N ASP A 196 -2.90 24.93 15.43
CA ASP A 196 -1.70 24.78 14.61
C ASP A 196 -1.90 23.89 13.38
N TYR A 197 -3.15 23.61 13.04
CA TYR A 197 -3.58 22.73 11.94
C TYR A 197 -3.11 21.26 12.07
N SER A 198 -2.57 20.83 13.18
CA SER A 198 -2.34 19.42 13.45
C SER A 198 -3.64 18.67 13.69
N TYR A 199 -3.69 17.39 13.35
CA TYR A 199 -4.84 16.54 13.64
C TYR A 199 -5.01 16.32 15.14
N LYS A 200 -6.25 16.42 15.66
CA LYS A 200 -6.55 16.25 17.10
C LYS A 200 -6.39 14.83 17.61
N GLY A 201 -6.66 13.83 16.76
CA GLY A 201 -6.53 12.42 17.11
C GLY A 201 -5.07 11.94 17.05
N GLN A 202 -4.80 10.81 17.69
CA GLN A 202 -3.49 10.17 17.66
C GLN A 202 -3.37 9.28 16.42
N ILE A 203 -2.36 9.52 15.60
CA ILE A 203 -2.05 8.71 14.43
C ILE A 203 -0.68 8.05 14.61
N GLN A 204 -0.65 6.73 14.44
CA GLN A 204 0.60 5.96 14.41
C GLN A 204 0.69 5.18 13.10
N VAL A 205 1.67 5.52 12.26
CA VAL A 205 1.99 4.82 11.00
C VAL A 205 3.40 4.26 11.11
N THR A 206 3.55 2.93 11.04
CA THR A 206 4.80 2.23 11.30
C THR A 206 5.22 1.39 10.10
N HIS A 207 6.49 1.50 9.70
CA HIS A 207 7.11 0.60 8.73
C HIS A 207 7.48 -0.70 9.46
N THR A 208 6.66 -1.74 9.28
CA THR A 208 6.90 -3.03 9.97
C THR A 208 6.15 -4.18 9.29
N ASP A 209 6.63 -5.38 9.51
CA ASP A 209 6.00 -6.63 9.09
C ASP A 209 4.84 -6.99 10.03
N SER A 210 3.67 -7.24 9.47
CA SER A 210 2.45 -7.57 10.22
C SER A 210 2.47 -8.96 10.87
N SER A 211 3.44 -9.80 10.53
CA SER A 211 3.67 -11.09 11.20
C SER A 211 4.43 -10.95 12.53
N LEU A 212 5.05 -9.80 12.78
CA LEU A 212 5.78 -9.54 14.03
C LEU A 212 4.83 -9.22 15.18
N ALA A 213 5.33 -9.43 16.41
CA ALA A 213 4.57 -9.10 17.60
C ALA A 213 4.19 -7.61 17.62
N TYR A 214 2.89 -7.34 17.77
CA TYR A 214 2.38 -5.98 17.82
C TYR A 214 2.88 -5.24 19.07
N LYS A 215 3.34 -4.03 18.90
CA LYS A 215 3.91 -3.17 19.97
C LYS A 215 3.21 -1.82 20.10
N GLY A 216 2.13 -1.59 19.35
CA GLY A 216 1.36 -0.35 19.40
C GLY A 216 0.31 -0.30 20.51
N PRO A 217 -0.49 0.76 20.58
CA PRO A 217 -1.61 0.88 21.50
C PRO A 217 -2.72 -0.12 21.14
N ILE A 218 -3.48 -0.56 22.13
CA ILE A 218 -4.65 -1.43 21.91
C ILE A 218 -5.70 -0.68 21.07
N ASN A 219 -6.27 -1.37 20.13
CA ASN A 219 -7.24 -0.83 19.17
C ASN A 219 -8.64 -1.39 19.43
N ASP A 220 -9.65 -0.65 18.99
CA ASP A 220 -11.05 -0.95 19.22
C ASP A 220 -11.72 -1.63 18.04
N PHE A 221 -11.18 -1.44 16.85
CA PHE A 221 -11.80 -1.86 15.61
C PHE A 221 -10.74 -2.10 14.51
N LEU A 222 -10.80 -3.26 13.87
CA LEU A 222 -9.97 -3.58 12.70
C LEU A 222 -10.75 -3.33 11.42
N VAL A 223 -10.13 -2.59 10.51
CA VAL A 223 -10.59 -2.52 9.11
C VAL A 223 -9.38 -2.67 8.20
N THR A 224 -9.38 -3.69 7.38
CA THR A 224 -8.21 -3.98 6.54
C THR A 224 -8.55 -4.70 5.24
N SER A 225 -7.65 -4.56 4.27
CA SER A 225 -7.67 -5.29 3.01
C SER A 225 -6.27 -5.85 2.75
N PRO A 226 -5.99 -7.09 3.21
CA PRO A 226 -4.71 -7.73 2.97
C PRO A 226 -4.48 -7.96 1.47
N PRO A 227 -3.27 -8.27 1.02
CA PRO A 227 -3.04 -8.80 -0.33
C PRO A 227 -3.91 -10.01 -0.62
N TYR A 228 -4.39 -10.17 -1.87
CA TYR A 228 -5.41 -11.19 -2.21
C TYR A 228 -4.83 -12.51 -2.73
N GLY A 229 -3.60 -12.86 -2.41
CA GLY A 229 -2.99 -14.09 -2.85
C GLY A 229 -1.54 -13.91 -3.30
N ASP A 230 -1.04 -14.74 -4.20
CA ASP A 230 0.35 -14.75 -4.64
C ASP A 230 0.84 -13.37 -5.15
N ASN A 231 1.80 -12.76 -4.46
CA ASN A 231 2.44 -11.50 -4.86
C ASN A 231 3.17 -11.59 -6.22
N LYS A 232 3.57 -12.80 -6.66
CA LYS A 232 4.27 -12.96 -7.94
C LYS A 232 3.33 -12.98 -9.15
N THR A 233 2.08 -13.33 -8.95
CA THR A 233 1.09 -13.38 -10.05
C THR A 233 0.08 -12.25 -10.01
N THR A 234 -0.05 -11.51 -8.87
CA THR A 234 -1.13 -10.55 -8.69
C THR A 234 -0.71 -9.10 -8.85
N VAL A 235 -0.25 -8.47 -7.79
CA VAL A 235 0.20 -7.08 -7.80
C VAL A 235 1.57 -7.03 -7.11
N PRO A 236 2.66 -6.98 -7.88
CA PRO A 236 4.00 -6.82 -7.31
C PRO A 236 4.15 -5.37 -6.85
N TYR A 237 3.64 -5.06 -5.68
CA TYR A 237 3.69 -3.72 -5.10
C TYR A 237 5.13 -3.22 -4.92
N GLY A 238 6.06 -4.14 -4.62
CA GLY A 238 7.48 -3.84 -4.52
C GLY A 238 8.07 -3.41 -5.86
N GLN A 239 7.74 -4.08 -6.97
CA GLN A 239 8.16 -3.63 -8.28
C GLN A 239 7.60 -2.25 -8.64
N ALA A 240 6.33 -2.00 -8.31
CA ALA A 240 5.72 -0.70 -8.56
C ALA A 240 6.38 0.43 -7.74
N ALA A 241 6.86 0.13 -6.52
CA ALA A 241 7.54 1.06 -5.64
C ALA A 241 9.03 1.26 -5.97
N PHE A 242 9.66 0.32 -6.68
CA PHE A 242 11.11 0.29 -6.87
C PHE A 242 11.68 1.54 -7.55
N LEU A 243 11.14 1.93 -8.72
CA LEU A 243 11.64 3.11 -9.45
C LEU A 243 11.33 4.43 -8.71
N PRO A 244 10.11 4.65 -8.18
CA PRO A 244 9.80 5.80 -7.34
C PRO A 244 10.75 5.99 -6.15
N LEU A 245 11.00 4.92 -5.39
CA LEU A 245 11.79 4.98 -4.16
C LEU A 245 13.28 5.26 -4.40
N GLN A 246 13.81 5.02 -5.61
CA GLN A 246 15.20 5.38 -5.94
C GLN A 246 15.47 6.91 -5.82
N TRP A 247 14.44 7.72 -5.96
CA TRP A 247 14.52 9.18 -5.95
C TRP A 247 14.17 9.81 -4.60
N VAL A 248 13.67 9.03 -3.66
CA VAL A 248 13.24 9.49 -2.33
C VAL A 248 14.37 9.30 -1.32
N ASP A 249 14.50 10.21 -0.38
CA ASP A 249 15.34 9.98 0.78
C ASP A 249 14.63 9.01 1.73
N LEU A 250 15.19 7.81 1.88
CA LEU A 250 14.58 6.76 2.68
C LEU A 250 14.51 7.11 4.17
N SER A 251 15.44 7.91 4.67
CA SER A 251 15.46 8.35 6.07
C SER A 251 14.28 9.26 6.41
N ASP A 252 13.75 10.01 5.45
CA ASP A 252 12.52 10.80 5.61
C ASP A 252 11.26 9.93 5.69
N ILE A 253 11.33 8.69 5.17
CA ILE A 253 10.26 7.72 5.33
C ILE A 253 10.35 7.09 6.71
N ASP A 254 11.47 6.44 7.03
CA ASP A 254 11.72 5.76 8.30
C ASP A 254 13.23 5.63 8.54
N GLU A 255 13.69 5.92 9.76
CA GLU A 255 15.12 5.89 10.12
C GLU A 255 15.73 4.48 9.99
N GLY A 256 14.90 3.43 10.05
CA GLY A 256 15.33 2.04 9.89
C GLY A 256 15.49 1.57 8.45
N LEU A 257 15.20 2.44 7.47
CA LEU A 257 15.33 2.10 6.06
C LEU A 257 16.73 2.42 5.53
N ASP A 258 17.29 1.47 4.79
CA ASP A 258 18.58 1.61 4.10
C ASP A 258 18.48 1.20 2.62
N SER A 259 19.58 1.32 1.90
CA SER A 259 19.65 0.98 0.47
C SER A 259 19.38 -0.50 0.15
N SER A 260 19.41 -1.41 1.13
CA SER A 260 19.13 -2.84 0.93
C SER A 260 17.71 -3.08 0.43
N TRP A 261 16.77 -2.18 0.75
CA TRP A 261 15.40 -2.21 0.26
C TRP A 261 15.27 -1.95 -1.24
N LEU A 262 16.32 -1.37 -1.85
CA LEU A 262 16.37 -0.96 -3.25
C LEU A 262 17.40 -1.73 -4.09
N ASN A 263 18.01 -2.79 -3.55
CA ASN A 263 19.06 -3.56 -4.23
C ASN A 263 18.57 -4.30 -5.48
N SER A 264 17.28 -4.59 -5.57
CA SER A 264 16.68 -5.24 -6.73
C SER A 264 15.21 -4.88 -6.87
N THR A 265 14.65 -5.07 -8.07
CA THR A 265 13.22 -4.86 -8.34
C THR A 265 12.30 -5.77 -7.52
N GLY A 266 12.82 -6.86 -6.97
CA GLY A 266 12.09 -7.81 -6.13
C GLY A 266 12.38 -7.68 -4.64
N ALA A 267 13.23 -6.75 -4.20
CA ALA A 267 13.68 -6.66 -2.80
C ALA A 267 12.51 -6.52 -1.81
N ILE A 268 11.55 -5.63 -2.12
CA ILE A 268 10.35 -5.42 -1.29
C ILE A 268 9.40 -6.62 -1.39
N ASP A 269 9.15 -7.14 -2.59
CA ASP A 269 8.25 -8.29 -2.80
C ASP A 269 8.76 -9.55 -2.09
N ASN A 270 10.08 -9.74 -2.01
CA ASN A 270 10.69 -10.87 -1.30
C ASN A 270 10.54 -10.77 0.23
N LYS A 271 10.35 -9.58 0.77
CA LYS A 271 10.07 -9.33 2.19
C LYS A 271 8.56 -9.33 2.50
N SER A 272 7.71 -9.28 1.46
CA SER A 272 6.26 -9.29 1.58
C SER A 272 5.69 -10.70 1.66
N LEU A 273 4.38 -10.83 1.94
CA LEU A 273 3.67 -12.11 2.00
C LEU A 273 3.90 -12.94 0.72
N GLY A 274 4.29 -14.21 0.88
CA GLY A 274 4.60 -15.10 -0.23
C GLY A 274 5.99 -14.89 -0.85
N GLY A 275 6.84 -14.09 -0.22
CA GLY A 275 8.20 -13.81 -0.69
C GLY A 275 9.19 -14.96 -0.50
N SER A 276 8.96 -15.85 0.48
CA SER A 276 9.87 -16.92 0.87
C SER A 276 9.32 -18.31 0.52
N MET A 277 10.15 -19.12 -0.14
CA MET A 277 9.86 -20.55 -0.43
C MET A 277 10.48 -21.50 0.58
N GLN A 278 11.00 -21.00 1.70
CA GLN A 278 11.61 -21.82 2.73
C GLN A 278 10.58 -22.74 3.41
N ASP A 279 10.95 -23.99 3.68
CA ASP A 279 10.15 -24.98 4.41
C ASP A 279 8.71 -25.20 3.88
N ILE A 280 8.52 -25.09 2.57
CA ILE A 280 7.19 -25.13 1.93
C ILE A 280 6.39 -26.37 2.32
N ASN A 281 7.00 -27.56 2.34
CA ASN A 281 6.30 -28.80 2.68
C ASN A 281 5.76 -28.79 4.12
N ARG A 282 6.60 -28.43 5.09
CA ARG A 282 6.20 -28.32 6.50
C ARG A 282 5.11 -27.25 6.70
N ARG A 283 5.23 -26.14 5.99
CA ARG A 283 4.25 -25.06 6.01
C ARG A 283 2.90 -25.53 5.42
N SER A 284 2.94 -26.30 4.33
CA SER A 284 1.75 -26.89 3.71
C SER A 284 1.04 -27.88 4.65
N GLU A 285 1.78 -28.81 5.25
CA GLU A 285 1.24 -29.77 6.21
C GLU A 285 0.50 -29.07 7.35
N ARG A 286 1.13 -28.09 7.98
CA ARG A 286 0.52 -27.31 9.06
C ARG A 286 -0.75 -26.59 8.63
N LEU A 287 -0.78 -25.98 7.44
CA LEU A 287 -1.95 -25.25 6.97
C LEU A 287 -3.12 -26.18 6.61
N ARG A 288 -2.84 -27.41 6.16
CA ARG A 288 -3.87 -28.44 5.90
C ARG A 288 -4.60 -28.85 7.16
N GLU A 289 -3.91 -28.88 8.31
CA GLU A 289 -4.52 -29.15 9.61
C GLU A 289 -5.42 -27.99 10.09
N ILE A 290 -5.05 -26.77 9.71
CA ILE A 290 -5.73 -25.53 10.15
C ILE A 290 -6.96 -25.20 9.28
N SER A 291 -6.85 -25.39 7.96
CA SER A 291 -7.86 -24.94 7.00
C SER A 291 -8.24 -26.05 6.02
N PRO A 292 -9.45 -26.63 6.15
CA PRO A 292 -9.99 -27.54 5.15
C PRO A 292 -10.07 -26.90 3.76
N ALA A 293 -10.49 -25.62 3.68
CA ALA A 293 -10.55 -24.89 2.41
C ALA A 293 -9.19 -24.74 1.72
N PHE A 294 -8.12 -24.60 2.51
CA PHE A 294 -6.75 -24.60 1.98
C PHE A 294 -6.36 -26.01 1.52
N ALA A 295 -6.64 -27.06 2.32
CA ALA A 295 -6.27 -28.45 1.99
C ALA A 295 -6.87 -28.90 0.65
N ASP A 296 -8.15 -28.57 0.42
CA ASP A 296 -8.86 -28.90 -0.82
C ASP A 296 -8.18 -28.26 -2.04
N VAL A 297 -7.99 -26.93 -2.02
CA VAL A 297 -7.44 -26.21 -3.17
C VAL A 297 -5.96 -26.55 -3.45
N ILE A 298 -5.17 -26.80 -2.41
CA ILE A 298 -3.77 -27.21 -2.59
C ILE A 298 -3.68 -28.62 -3.18
N GLY A 299 -4.54 -29.56 -2.77
CA GLY A 299 -4.62 -30.88 -3.37
C GLY A 299 -4.89 -30.85 -4.87
N GLU A 300 -5.73 -29.93 -5.33
CA GLU A 300 -5.97 -29.72 -6.76
C GLU A 300 -4.78 -29.08 -7.48
N LEU A 301 -4.11 -28.10 -6.86
CA LEU A 301 -2.97 -27.39 -7.46
C LEU A 301 -1.71 -28.24 -7.57
N GLU A 302 -1.49 -29.17 -6.64
CA GLU A 302 -0.34 -30.10 -6.67
C GLU A 302 -0.36 -31.04 -7.87
N GLN A 303 -1.53 -31.29 -8.44
CA GLN A 303 -1.69 -32.08 -9.66
C GLN A 303 -1.37 -31.28 -10.94
N LEU A 304 -1.13 -29.94 -10.79
CA LEU A 304 -0.84 -29.05 -11.90
C LEU A 304 0.63 -28.59 -11.83
N ASP A 305 1.25 -28.40 -12.98
CA ASP A 305 2.56 -27.73 -13.17
C ASP A 305 3.65 -28.17 -12.16
N ASN A 306 3.76 -29.47 -11.90
CA ASN A 306 4.72 -30.07 -10.94
C ASN A 306 4.70 -29.38 -9.55
N GLY A 307 3.56 -28.85 -9.12
CA GLY A 307 3.39 -28.20 -7.81
C GLY A 307 3.91 -26.75 -7.72
N SER A 308 4.36 -26.14 -8.82
CA SER A 308 4.87 -24.75 -8.80
C SER A 308 3.80 -23.74 -8.38
N PHE A 309 2.55 -23.93 -8.81
CA PHE A 309 1.42 -23.09 -8.38
C PHE A 309 1.08 -23.30 -6.91
N ALA A 310 1.06 -24.56 -6.46
CA ALA A 310 0.80 -24.93 -5.07
C ALA A 310 1.81 -24.25 -4.12
N SER A 311 3.12 -24.35 -4.42
CA SER A 311 4.17 -23.75 -3.59
C SER A 311 4.02 -22.26 -3.38
N LYS A 312 3.57 -21.51 -4.39
CA LYS A 312 3.32 -20.07 -4.28
C LYS A 312 2.15 -19.76 -3.37
N VAL A 313 1.06 -20.51 -3.51
CA VAL A 313 -0.14 -20.35 -2.66
C VAL A 313 0.18 -20.74 -1.22
N VAL A 314 0.93 -21.85 -1.00
CA VAL A 314 1.41 -22.25 0.34
C VAL A 314 2.23 -21.13 0.97
N SER A 315 3.21 -20.59 0.25
CA SER A 315 4.05 -19.51 0.76
C SER A 315 3.21 -18.30 1.22
N PHE A 316 2.32 -17.82 0.37
CA PHE A 316 1.44 -16.69 0.70
C PHE A 316 0.53 -17.00 1.90
N CYS A 317 -0.20 -18.12 1.88
CA CYS A 317 -1.15 -18.48 2.92
C CYS A 317 -0.48 -18.68 4.28
N ALA A 318 0.74 -19.23 4.29
CA ALA A 318 1.48 -19.44 5.53
C ALA A 318 2.00 -18.12 6.13
N ASP A 319 2.51 -17.20 5.32
CA ASP A 319 2.90 -15.88 5.79
C ASP A 319 1.66 -15.09 6.27
N PHE A 320 0.55 -15.18 5.56
CA PHE A 320 -0.70 -14.53 5.97
C PHE A 320 -1.22 -15.08 7.29
N TYR A 321 -1.17 -16.41 7.49
CA TYR A 321 -1.53 -17.02 8.77
C TYR A 321 -0.73 -16.46 9.94
N GLN A 322 0.58 -16.22 9.74
CA GLN A 322 1.44 -15.64 10.78
C GLN A 322 1.01 -14.21 11.17
N CYS A 323 0.35 -13.46 10.29
CA CYS A 323 -0.14 -12.12 10.58
C CYS A 323 -1.41 -12.13 11.46
N ILE A 324 -2.18 -13.22 11.51
CA ILE A 324 -3.50 -13.25 12.17
C ILE A 324 -3.38 -13.06 13.68
N GLN A 325 -2.49 -13.80 14.35
CA GLN A 325 -2.34 -13.73 15.80
C GLN A 325 -1.88 -12.34 16.29
N PRO A 326 -0.82 -11.72 15.72
CA PRO A 326 -0.44 -10.35 16.10
C PRO A 326 -1.58 -9.34 15.84
N THR A 327 -2.31 -9.49 14.74
CA THR A 327 -3.45 -8.64 14.41
C THR A 327 -4.56 -8.73 15.45
N ILE A 328 -4.94 -9.94 15.87
CA ILE A 328 -5.97 -10.14 16.90
C ILE A 328 -5.48 -9.61 18.25
N LYS A 329 -4.22 -9.85 18.62
CA LYS A 329 -3.62 -9.35 19.87
C LYS A 329 -3.53 -7.82 19.94
N ALA A 330 -3.59 -7.14 18.81
CA ALA A 330 -3.63 -5.68 18.73
C ALA A 330 -5.01 -5.10 19.09
N LEU A 331 -6.03 -5.94 19.23
CA LEU A 331 -7.41 -5.56 19.50
C LEU A 331 -7.79 -5.88 20.94
N ARG A 332 -8.70 -5.07 21.51
CA ARG A 332 -9.32 -5.42 22.79
C ARG A 332 -10.28 -6.61 22.61
N PRO A 333 -10.64 -7.30 23.69
CA PRO A 333 -11.68 -8.33 23.65
C PRO A 333 -12.99 -7.82 23.05
N SER A 334 -13.70 -8.70 22.37
CA SER A 334 -14.99 -8.40 21.70
C SER A 334 -14.93 -7.28 20.64
N SER A 335 -13.77 -6.97 20.09
CA SER A 335 -13.63 -5.94 19.04
C SER A 335 -14.17 -6.42 17.69
N PRO A 336 -14.91 -5.57 16.96
CA PRO A 336 -15.29 -5.86 15.59
C PRO A 336 -14.07 -5.85 14.66
N MET A 337 -14.13 -6.68 13.62
CA MET A 337 -13.13 -6.78 12.57
C MET A 337 -13.82 -6.79 11.22
N VAL A 338 -13.38 -5.94 10.31
CA VAL A 338 -13.79 -5.95 8.90
C VAL A 338 -12.59 -6.32 8.03
N TRP A 339 -12.71 -7.42 7.33
CA TRP A 339 -11.75 -7.91 6.36
C TRP A 339 -12.35 -7.81 4.96
N VAL A 340 -11.69 -7.11 4.06
CA VAL A 340 -12.08 -7.05 2.64
C VAL A 340 -11.09 -7.88 1.85
N VAL A 341 -11.56 -8.99 1.29
CA VAL A 341 -10.73 -9.95 0.56
C VAL A 341 -11.31 -10.27 -0.81
N GLY A 342 -10.44 -10.73 -1.70
CA GLY A 342 -10.84 -11.18 -3.03
C GLY A 342 -10.25 -12.55 -3.32
N ASN A 343 -11.08 -13.45 -3.88
CA ASN A 343 -10.64 -14.75 -4.32
C ASN A 343 -9.92 -14.65 -5.66
N ARG A 344 -8.72 -15.21 -5.75
CA ARG A 344 -7.86 -15.15 -6.94
C ARG A 344 -7.84 -16.47 -7.67
N CYS A 345 -7.54 -16.41 -8.96
CA CYS A 345 -7.30 -17.59 -9.78
C CYS A 345 -5.79 -17.82 -9.96
N VAL A 346 -5.31 -19.01 -9.60
CA VAL A 346 -3.94 -19.48 -9.78
C VAL A 346 -3.98 -20.83 -10.48
N GLY A 347 -3.29 -20.99 -11.61
CA GLY A 347 -3.31 -22.23 -12.39
C GLY A 347 -4.72 -22.66 -12.86
N GLY A 348 -5.61 -21.69 -13.10
CA GLY A 348 -7.02 -21.98 -13.48
C GLY A 348 -7.94 -22.37 -12.32
N LYS A 349 -7.41 -22.39 -11.06
CA LYS A 349 -8.18 -22.70 -9.86
C LYS A 349 -8.42 -21.46 -9.01
N ILE A 350 -9.64 -21.31 -8.48
CA ILE A 350 -9.97 -20.21 -7.57
C ILE A 350 -9.42 -20.54 -6.19
N ILE A 351 -8.60 -19.65 -5.66
CA ILE A 351 -8.11 -19.72 -4.28
C ILE A 351 -9.16 -19.08 -3.38
N PRO A 352 -9.86 -19.85 -2.53
CA PRO A 352 -10.94 -19.33 -1.70
C PRO A 352 -10.41 -18.63 -0.45
N LEU A 353 -9.76 -17.47 -0.65
CA LEU A 353 -9.08 -16.74 0.43
C LEU A 353 -10.04 -16.32 1.54
N ASP A 354 -11.29 -16.04 1.21
CA ASP A 354 -12.36 -15.74 2.18
C ASP A 354 -12.61 -16.94 3.12
N LYS A 355 -12.70 -18.16 2.60
CA LYS A 355 -12.88 -19.37 3.40
C LYS A 355 -11.64 -19.71 4.21
N ILE A 356 -10.45 -19.58 3.60
CA ILE A 356 -9.16 -19.80 4.28
C ILE A 356 -8.99 -18.83 5.45
N LEU A 357 -9.29 -17.54 5.23
CA LEU A 357 -9.25 -16.54 6.31
C LEU A 357 -10.27 -16.86 7.41
N ALA A 358 -11.49 -17.29 7.06
CA ALA A 358 -12.48 -17.71 8.04
C ALA A 358 -11.96 -18.84 8.94
N ASP A 359 -11.29 -19.85 8.34
CA ASP A 359 -10.67 -20.94 9.09
C ASP A 359 -9.56 -20.41 10.03
N TYR A 360 -8.71 -19.50 9.55
CA TYR A 360 -7.68 -18.88 10.37
C TYR A 360 -8.24 -18.09 11.56
N LEU A 361 -9.29 -17.32 11.34
CA LEU A 361 -9.95 -16.54 12.40
C LEU A 361 -10.59 -17.44 13.45
N ARG A 362 -11.25 -18.55 13.03
CA ARG A 362 -11.82 -19.56 13.96
C ARG A 362 -10.74 -20.20 14.83
N CYS A 363 -9.55 -20.50 14.30
CA CYS A 363 -8.43 -21.03 15.08
C CYS A 363 -7.97 -20.09 16.19
N HIS A 364 -8.28 -18.80 16.08
CA HIS A 364 -8.00 -17.79 17.09
C HIS A 364 -9.24 -17.37 17.90
N ASN A 365 -10.28 -18.23 17.94
CA ASN A 365 -11.51 -18.03 18.68
C ASN A 365 -12.30 -16.78 18.27
N ALA A 366 -12.07 -16.25 17.08
CA ALA A 366 -12.92 -15.21 16.52
C ALA A 366 -14.18 -15.85 15.92
N HIS A 367 -15.29 -15.11 15.90
CA HIS A 367 -16.56 -15.58 15.37
C HIS A 367 -17.11 -14.65 14.30
N GLU A 368 -17.76 -15.24 13.32
CA GLU A 368 -18.37 -14.54 12.19
C GLU A 368 -19.66 -13.84 12.65
N ILE A 369 -19.84 -12.58 12.19
CA ILE A 369 -21.08 -11.84 12.36
C ILE A 369 -21.87 -11.90 11.06
N VAL A 370 -21.26 -11.49 9.95
CA VAL A 370 -21.87 -11.52 8.62
C VAL A 370 -20.81 -11.50 7.53
N THR A 371 -21.08 -12.15 6.42
CA THR A 371 -20.29 -12.09 5.20
C THR A 371 -21.14 -11.49 4.08
N LEU A 372 -20.66 -10.41 3.48
CA LEU A 372 -21.27 -9.69 2.39
C LEU A 372 -20.42 -9.85 1.13
N HIS A 373 -21.07 -9.75 -0.03
CA HIS A 373 -20.39 -9.85 -1.31
C HIS A 373 -20.69 -8.64 -2.15
N ARG A 374 -19.65 -8.09 -2.76
CA ARG A 374 -19.73 -6.96 -3.67
C ARG A 374 -19.25 -7.34 -5.05
N GLU A 375 -20.04 -7.06 -6.08
CA GLU A 375 -19.61 -7.16 -7.46
C GLU A 375 -18.81 -5.92 -7.88
N ILE A 376 -17.72 -6.15 -8.63
CA ILE A 376 -16.88 -5.09 -9.18
C ILE A 376 -17.27 -4.86 -10.62
N PHE A 377 -18.02 -3.79 -10.88
CA PHE A 377 -18.41 -3.38 -12.23
C PHE A 377 -17.25 -2.63 -12.90
N ASN A 378 -17.08 -2.80 -14.23
CA ASN A 378 -16.15 -2.02 -15.07
C ASN A 378 -14.66 -2.12 -14.75
N LYS A 379 -14.15 -3.32 -14.49
CA LYS A 379 -12.72 -3.53 -14.34
C LYS A 379 -12.01 -3.41 -15.70
N ARG A 380 -11.23 -2.34 -15.93
CA ARG A 380 -10.37 -2.20 -17.09
C ARG A 380 -9.08 -3.01 -16.87
N MET A 381 -8.93 -4.12 -17.56
CA MET A 381 -7.67 -4.88 -17.66
C MET A 381 -7.20 -4.94 -19.12
N PRO A 382 -5.88 -5.02 -19.38
CA PRO A 382 -5.37 -5.25 -20.73
C PRO A 382 -5.92 -6.58 -21.28
N THR A 383 -6.35 -6.57 -22.52
CA THR A 383 -7.05 -7.66 -23.25
C THR A 383 -6.21 -8.92 -23.53
N LYS A 384 -4.99 -9.04 -22.99
CA LYS A 384 -4.06 -10.16 -23.23
C LYS A 384 -3.56 -10.78 -21.92
N ASN A 385 -4.46 -11.42 -21.17
CA ASN A 385 -4.06 -12.42 -20.17
C ASN A 385 -4.95 -13.64 -20.32
N ASN A 386 -4.54 -14.57 -21.18
CA ASN A 386 -5.25 -15.82 -21.42
C ASN A 386 -5.22 -16.82 -20.25
N ASN A 387 -4.65 -16.48 -19.09
CA ASN A 387 -4.36 -17.44 -18.03
C ASN A 387 -5.02 -17.14 -16.67
N SER A 388 -5.86 -16.11 -16.54
CA SER A 388 -6.60 -15.90 -15.29
C SER A 388 -7.94 -15.22 -15.55
N GLU A 389 -9.02 -15.82 -15.07
CA GLU A 389 -10.30 -15.14 -14.94
C GLU A 389 -10.15 -13.93 -14.03
N MET A 390 -10.74 -12.81 -14.42
CA MET A 390 -10.69 -11.59 -13.62
C MET A 390 -11.56 -11.78 -12.37
N MET A 391 -11.01 -11.41 -11.22
CA MET A 391 -11.79 -11.28 -9.99
C MET A 391 -12.86 -10.20 -10.20
N ASN A 392 -14.12 -10.59 -10.21
CA ASN A 392 -15.28 -9.71 -10.39
C ASN A 392 -16.06 -9.47 -9.08
N ARG A 393 -15.59 -10.05 -7.96
CA ARG A 393 -16.28 -10.02 -6.67
C ARG A 393 -15.30 -9.84 -5.53
N GLU A 394 -15.63 -8.99 -4.57
CA GLU A 394 -14.97 -8.87 -3.27
C GLU A 394 -15.87 -9.40 -2.16
N THR A 395 -15.28 -10.04 -1.16
CA THR A 395 -15.96 -10.51 0.03
C THR A 395 -15.62 -9.60 1.20
N ILE A 396 -16.63 -9.06 1.87
CA ILE A 396 -16.53 -8.25 3.07
C ILE A 396 -16.95 -9.13 4.23
N MET A 397 -16.00 -9.47 5.10
CA MET A 397 -16.18 -10.36 6.21
C MET A 397 -16.18 -9.54 7.51
N VAL A 398 -17.31 -9.53 8.22
CA VAL A 398 -17.43 -8.87 9.52
C VAL A 398 -17.36 -9.95 10.60
N TRP A 399 -16.36 -9.82 11.44
CA TRP A 399 -16.03 -10.76 12.50
C TRP A 399 -15.86 -10.05 13.83
N ARG A 400 -15.76 -10.81 14.92
CA ARG A 400 -15.50 -10.30 16.26
C ARG A 400 -14.45 -11.15 16.96
N THR A 401 -13.54 -10.51 17.71
CA THR A 401 -12.62 -11.23 18.60
C THR A 401 -13.40 -11.88 19.74
N SER A 402 -12.83 -12.91 20.37
CA SER A 402 -13.36 -13.48 21.60
C SER A 402 -13.51 -12.43 22.72
N ALA A 403 -14.40 -12.75 23.67
CA ALA A 403 -14.61 -11.94 24.87
C ALA A 403 -13.41 -11.98 25.83
#